data_8470499230b4bee0101af28ecbdae204
#
_entry.id   8470499230b4bee0101af28ecbdae204
#
_cell.length_a   1.000
_cell.length_b   1.000
_cell.length_c   1.000
_cell.angle_alpha   90.00
_cell.angle_beta   90.00
_cell.angle_gamma   90.00
#
_symmetry.space_group_name_H-M   'P 1'
#
loop_
_entity.id
_entity.type
_entity.pdbx_description
1 polymer ?
#
loop_
_entity_poly.entity_id
_entity_poly.type
_entity_poly.pdbx_seq_one_letter_code
_entity_poly.pdbx_strand_id
1 'polypeptide(L)'
;MTNILSTGLRMAGKTLRRGAVSAAMLLALGAGSAYAGDLTILHINDHHSHLKPDGRMSLKLDGKSTRVRSGGMPAVVAKMKELQGLNQNVIKLHAGDAVSGSLFFTLFKGEADAALMNEVCFDAFALGNHEFNEGDAGLAKFLDFLNAGDCSTPVLAANIKPEVGVSALTPNSATDYIQPYTVMQMDGMKIGVVGIDIVRKTKLSSSPDESTVFLDEAETAQKMVDELKASGIDHIILLTHYGYGNELELAASIDGADVIIGGDSHTLLGDFDDLGRNAAGPYPTVVKGVGGKSVCVATAWQYSQIVGELNISFNDAGEVQSCKGIPHVMLADSFKRKNADGDRVEIEGAARDAVYAQIKADPKLSIVEEDADAAALLDSFNVKVEEMRSVKVSNVTENLCLSRIPGDKRSKICAPEDTAGKGSDISML
;
A
#
# COMPACT_ATOMS: atom_id res chain seq x y z
N MET A 1 33.67 83.99 32.53
CA MET A 1 32.72 84.79 33.38
C MET A 1 31.91 83.77 34.15
N THR A 2 32.25 83.69 35.41
CA THR A 2 31.37 83.75 36.56
C THR A 2 30.35 82.65 36.72
N ASN A 3 30.37 81.91 37.72
CA ASN A 3 30.49 81.78 39.16
C ASN A 3 29.53 80.70 39.62
N ILE A 4 30.00 79.72 40.40
CA ILE A 4 30.02 79.54 41.85
C ILE A 4 28.64 79.25 42.48
N LEU A 5 28.54 78.14 43.17
CA LEU A 5 28.38 77.81 44.60
C LEU A 5 27.61 76.48 44.73
N SER A 6 28.13 75.42 45.23
CA SER A 6 28.42 74.97 46.63
C SER A 6 27.17 74.79 47.50
N THR A 7 27.05 73.57 47.99
CA THR A 7 26.76 73.09 49.37
C THR A 7 26.14 71.66 49.20
N GLY A 8 26.61 70.61 49.70
CA GLY A 8 27.09 70.23 51.00
C GLY A 8 25.97 69.48 51.75
N LEU A 9 25.96 68.22 51.99
CA LEU A 9 25.90 67.56 53.29
C LEU A 9 25.52 66.05 53.25
N ARG A 10 26.41 65.32 53.88
CA ARG A 10 26.26 64.15 54.81
C ARG A 10 25.54 62.85 54.36
N MET A 11 26.37 61.83 54.33
CA MET A 11 26.33 60.48 54.88
C MET A 11 25.02 59.96 55.48
N ALA A 12 24.62 58.79 55.01
CA ALA A 12 24.16 57.69 55.86
C ALA A 12 24.38 56.33 55.11
N GLY A 13 25.27 55.55 55.68
CA GLY A 13 25.52 54.21 55.14
C GLY A 13 24.35 53.25 55.39
N LYS A 14 24.03 52.48 54.42
CA LYS A 14 23.26 51.22 54.57
C LYS A 14 23.90 50.14 53.75
N THR A 15 24.35 49.13 54.44
CA THR A 15 24.82 47.83 53.98
C THR A 15 23.86 47.21 52.99
N LEU A 16 24.28 46.99 51.72
CA LEU A 16 23.56 46.20 50.76
C LEU A 16 24.04 44.75 50.90
N ARG A 17 23.14 43.87 51.40
CA ARG A 17 23.24 42.40 51.27
C ARG A 17 23.21 42.06 49.80
N ARG A 18 24.24 41.34 49.29
CA ARG A 18 24.26 40.69 48.02
C ARG A 18 23.30 39.50 48.09
N GLY A 19 22.11 39.62 47.52
CA GLY A 19 21.23 38.52 47.21
C GLY A 19 21.67 37.89 45.88
N ALA A 20 22.15 36.67 45.91
CA ALA A 20 22.35 35.87 44.71
C ALA A 20 20.97 35.51 44.12
N VAL A 21 20.63 36.09 42.98
CA VAL A 21 19.49 35.66 42.17
C VAL A 21 19.95 34.44 41.35
N SER A 22 19.64 33.25 41.84
CA SER A 22 19.76 32.02 41.04
C SER A 22 18.68 32.07 39.95
N ALA A 23 19.07 32.32 38.71
CA ALA A 23 18.23 32.10 37.55
C ALA A 23 18.10 30.62 37.36
N ALA A 24 17.01 30.01 37.83
CA ALA A 24 16.59 28.69 37.45
C ALA A 24 16.10 28.79 36.01
N MET A 25 16.93 28.36 35.05
CA MET A 25 16.54 28.07 33.69
C MET A 25 15.64 26.82 33.75
N LEU A 26 14.33 27.00 33.74
CA LEU A 26 13.37 25.93 33.41
C LEU A 26 13.60 25.58 31.95
N LEU A 27 14.34 24.49 31.71
CA LEU A 27 14.25 23.72 30.50
C LEU A 27 12.82 23.11 30.49
N ALA A 28 11.90 23.80 29.82
CA ALA A 28 10.68 23.17 29.38
C ALA A 28 11.09 22.12 28.31
N LEU A 29 11.35 20.88 28.75
CA LEU A 29 11.24 19.72 27.91
C LEU A 29 9.80 19.76 27.41
N GLY A 30 9.62 20.17 26.16
CA GLY A 30 8.36 20.03 25.45
C GLY A 30 8.09 18.55 25.34
N ALA A 31 7.41 17.99 26.35
CA ALA A 31 6.70 16.75 26.17
C ALA A 31 5.68 17.06 25.05
N GLY A 32 5.93 16.57 23.85
CA GLY A 32 4.94 16.57 22.79
C GLY A 32 3.69 15.91 23.40
N SER A 33 2.60 16.65 23.48
CA SER A 33 1.34 16.08 23.92
C SER A 33 0.93 15.09 22.84
N ALA A 34 1.00 13.81 23.11
CA ALA A 34 0.32 12.80 22.30
C ALA A 34 -1.16 13.21 22.22
N TYR A 35 -1.72 13.21 21.03
CA TYR A 35 -3.07 13.67 20.78
C TYR A 35 -3.98 12.44 20.64
N ALA A 36 -5.05 12.39 21.44
CA ALA A 36 -6.12 11.42 21.20
C ALA A 36 -6.86 11.80 19.93
N GLY A 37 -7.07 10.86 19.04
CA GLY A 37 -7.76 11.12 17.78
C GLY A 37 -8.11 9.84 17.05
N ASP A 38 -8.94 9.99 16.05
CA ASP A 38 -9.30 8.91 15.15
C ASP A 38 -8.61 9.12 13.80
N LEU A 39 -8.11 8.04 13.21
CA LEU A 39 -7.47 8.00 11.91
C LEU A 39 -8.12 6.91 11.05
N THR A 40 -8.45 7.24 9.82
CA THR A 40 -8.87 6.27 8.82
C THR A 40 -7.77 6.08 7.78
N ILE A 41 -7.36 4.83 7.57
CA ILE A 41 -6.41 4.46 6.51
C ILE A 41 -7.16 3.69 5.44
N LEU A 42 -7.13 4.20 4.21
CA LEU A 42 -7.56 3.48 3.01
C LEU A 42 -6.32 2.97 2.29
N HIS A 43 -6.29 1.70 1.94
CA HIS A 43 -5.09 1.16 1.33
C HIS A 43 -5.34 0.08 0.29
N ILE A 44 -4.37 -0.06 -0.61
CA ILE A 44 -4.21 -1.19 -1.53
C ILE A 44 -2.75 -1.64 -1.55
N ASN A 45 -2.50 -2.80 -2.11
CA ASN A 45 -1.18 -3.36 -2.38
C ASN A 45 -1.24 -4.28 -3.59
N ASP A 46 -0.09 -4.63 -4.17
CA ASP A 46 0.05 -5.71 -5.16
C ASP A 46 -0.98 -5.63 -6.30
N HIS A 47 -1.19 -4.44 -6.87
CA HIS A 47 -2.17 -4.34 -7.96
C HIS A 47 -1.63 -4.87 -9.29
N HIS A 48 -0.30 -4.91 -9.48
CA HIS A 48 0.37 -5.61 -10.57
C HIS A 48 -0.21 -5.32 -11.95
N SER A 49 -0.43 -4.07 -12.26
CA SER A 49 -1.05 -3.64 -13.52
C SER A 49 -2.39 -4.34 -13.85
N HIS A 50 -3.07 -4.90 -12.83
CA HIS A 50 -4.44 -5.38 -12.97
C HIS A 50 -5.42 -4.20 -12.94
N LEU A 51 -5.37 -3.40 -14.01
CA LEU A 51 -6.12 -2.15 -14.13
C LEU A 51 -7.60 -2.39 -14.48
N LYS A 52 -7.93 -3.53 -15.08
CA LYS A 52 -9.30 -3.95 -15.43
C LYS A 52 -9.85 -4.96 -14.42
N PRO A 53 -11.19 -5.03 -14.23
CA PRO A 53 -11.78 -6.05 -13.38
C PRO A 53 -11.40 -7.47 -13.80
N ASP A 54 -10.89 -8.28 -12.85
CA ASP A 54 -10.56 -9.70 -13.09
C ASP A 54 -11.81 -10.58 -12.97
N GLY A 55 -12.09 -11.36 -13.99
CA GLY A 55 -13.20 -12.30 -14.05
C GLY A 55 -12.87 -13.71 -13.54
N ARG A 56 -11.74 -13.94 -12.86
CA ARG A 56 -11.33 -15.29 -12.41
C ARG A 56 -11.76 -15.64 -10.99
N MET A 57 -12.22 -14.68 -10.20
CA MET A 57 -12.68 -14.92 -8.84
C MET A 57 -14.04 -15.64 -8.83
N SER A 58 -14.24 -16.55 -7.86
CA SER A 58 -15.53 -17.14 -7.56
C SER A 58 -15.81 -17.01 -6.06
N LEU A 59 -17.02 -16.60 -5.72
CA LEU A 59 -17.52 -16.52 -4.35
C LEU A 59 -18.70 -17.47 -4.18
N LYS A 60 -18.94 -17.92 -2.97
CA LYS A 60 -20.15 -18.67 -2.61
C LYS A 60 -21.25 -17.67 -2.31
N LEU A 61 -22.08 -17.36 -3.31
CA LEU A 61 -23.21 -16.45 -3.20
C LEU A 61 -24.51 -17.25 -3.34
N ASP A 62 -25.52 -16.97 -2.50
CA ASP A 62 -26.75 -17.73 -2.41
C ASP A 62 -26.46 -19.25 -2.33
N GLY A 63 -25.49 -19.62 -1.48
CA GLY A 63 -25.05 -21.00 -1.25
C GLY A 63 -24.36 -21.68 -2.43
N LYS A 64 -24.15 -21.01 -3.56
CA LYS A 64 -23.61 -21.57 -4.80
C LYS A 64 -22.34 -20.88 -5.26
N SER A 65 -21.40 -21.65 -5.84
CA SER A 65 -20.20 -21.08 -6.47
C SER A 65 -20.61 -20.19 -7.64
N THR A 66 -20.40 -18.89 -7.49
CA THR A 66 -20.74 -17.87 -8.47
C THR A 66 -19.46 -17.19 -8.94
N ARG A 67 -19.22 -17.18 -10.24
CA ARG A 67 -18.12 -16.43 -10.84
C ARG A 67 -18.48 -14.95 -10.83
N VAL A 68 -17.56 -14.13 -10.33
CA VAL A 68 -17.70 -12.68 -10.27
C VAL A 68 -16.57 -12.00 -11.03
N ARG A 69 -16.79 -10.76 -11.45
CA ARG A 69 -15.73 -9.87 -11.86
C ARG A 69 -15.46 -8.92 -10.70
N SER A 70 -14.18 -8.72 -10.38
CA SER A 70 -13.81 -7.93 -9.20
C SER A 70 -12.58 -7.06 -9.47
N GLY A 71 -12.47 -5.98 -8.73
CA GLY A 71 -11.35 -5.05 -8.81
C GLY A 71 -11.38 -4.16 -10.04
N GLY A 72 -10.18 -3.75 -10.43
CA GLY A 72 -9.94 -2.74 -11.46
C GLY A 72 -9.73 -1.36 -10.86
N MET A 73 -8.74 -0.62 -11.40
CA MET A 73 -8.38 0.70 -10.84
C MET A 73 -9.51 1.73 -10.88
N PRO A 74 -10.40 1.81 -11.90
CA PRO A 74 -11.55 2.69 -11.85
C PRO A 74 -12.51 2.40 -10.68
N ALA A 75 -12.66 1.12 -10.29
CA ALA A 75 -13.44 0.76 -9.10
C ALA A 75 -12.71 1.12 -7.79
N VAL A 76 -11.37 1.00 -7.76
CA VAL A 76 -10.54 1.48 -6.62
C VAL A 76 -10.73 2.98 -6.43
N VAL A 77 -10.63 3.77 -7.50
CA VAL A 77 -10.84 5.23 -7.47
C VAL A 77 -12.22 5.56 -6.92
N ALA A 78 -13.28 4.93 -7.44
CA ALA A 78 -14.65 5.14 -6.98
C ALA A 78 -14.82 4.79 -5.50
N LYS A 79 -14.31 3.62 -5.07
CA LYS A 79 -14.42 3.17 -3.68
C LYS A 79 -13.64 4.05 -2.71
N MET A 80 -12.43 4.49 -3.06
CA MET A 80 -11.65 5.39 -2.23
C MET A 80 -12.30 6.77 -2.10
N LYS A 81 -12.87 7.32 -3.18
CA LYS A 81 -13.64 8.57 -3.13
C LYS A 81 -14.88 8.42 -2.23
N GLU A 82 -15.62 7.31 -2.34
CA GLU A 82 -16.76 7.00 -1.49
C GLU A 82 -16.37 6.97 -0.01
N LEU A 83 -15.37 6.16 0.35
CA LEU A 83 -14.92 5.99 1.73
C LEU A 83 -14.29 7.27 2.31
N GLN A 84 -13.57 8.03 1.51
CA GLN A 84 -13.04 9.34 1.91
C GLN A 84 -14.17 10.32 2.23
N GLY A 85 -15.28 10.28 1.51
CA GLY A 85 -16.45 11.11 1.78
C GLY A 85 -17.23 10.70 3.03
N LEU A 86 -17.09 9.46 3.52
CA LEU A 86 -17.78 8.92 4.69
C LEU A 86 -16.96 9.04 5.99
N ASN A 87 -15.66 9.22 5.90
CA ASN A 87 -14.72 9.21 7.02
C ASN A 87 -14.03 10.56 7.22
N GLN A 88 -13.44 10.75 8.40
CA GLN A 88 -12.61 11.90 8.72
C GLN A 88 -11.17 11.47 8.91
N ASN A 89 -10.21 12.41 8.79
CA ASN A 89 -8.78 12.15 8.96
C ASN A 89 -8.34 10.94 8.12
N VAL A 90 -8.61 11.00 6.81
CA VAL A 90 -8.34 9.90 5.89
C VAL A 90 -6.97 10.06 5.26
N ILE A 91 -6.17 8.98 5.28
CA ILE A 91 -4.95 8.84 4.47
C ILE A 91 -5.09 7.64 3.54
N LYS A 92 -4.57 7.79 2.31
CA LYS A 92 -4.61 6.78 1.24
C LYS A 92 -3.20 6.26 0.99
N LEU A 93 -2.98 4.95 1.19
CA LEU A 93 -1.68 4.33 1.11
C LEU A 93 -1.63 3.21 0.07
N HIS A 94 -0.48 3.06 -0.58
CA HIS A 94 -0.19 1.95 -1.48
C HIS A 94 1.07 1.21 -1.02
N ALA A 95 0.95 -0.07 -0.69
CA ALA A 95 2.03 -0.86 -0.10
C ALA A 95 2.83 -1.69 -1.11
N GLY A 96 3.15 -1.09 -2.27
CA GLY A 96 4.09 -1.66 -3.25
C GLY A 96 3.49 -2.63 -4.27
N ASP A 97 4.34 -3.04 -5.23
CA ASP A 97 4.01 -3.90 -6.37
C ASP A 97 2.85 -3.33 -7.20
N ALA A 98 3.01 -2.08 -7.62
CA ALA A 98 2.07 -1.44 -8.51
C ALA A 98 2.17 -1.99 -9.94
N VAL A 99 3.40 -2.20 -10.41
CA VAL A 99 3.69 -2.55 -11.80
C VAL A 99 3.85 -4.06 -12.02
N SER A 100 3.93 -4.46 -13.28
CA SER A 100 4.09 -5.82 -13.80
C SER A 100 2.83 -6.71 -13.74
N GLY A 101 2.83 -7.83 -14.47
CA GLY A 101 1.77 -8.84 -14.43
C GLY A 101 0.72 -8.76 -15.55
N SER A 102 0.67 -7.70 -16.35
CA SER A 102 -0.28 -7.59 -17.46
C SER A 102 0.32 -6.97 -18.74
N LEU A 103 -0.48 -6.97 -19.82
CA LEU A 103 -0.09 -6.31 -21.07
C LEU A 103 -0.01 -4.78 -20.94
N PHE A 104 -0.66 -4.18 -19.95
CA PHE A 104 -0.50 -2.75 -19.68
C PHE A 104 0.96 -2.45 -19.33
N PHE A 105 1.57 -3.22 -18.42
CA PHE A 105 2.99 -3.04 -18.12
C PHE A 105 3.89 -3.35 -19.32
N THR A 106 3.60 -4.41 -20.06
CA THR A 106 4.39 -4.76 -21.25
C THR A 106 4.46 -3.64 -22.26
N LEU A 107 3.35 -2.95 -22.50
CA LEU A 107 3.24 -1.89 -23.50
C LEU A 107 3.65 -0.51 -22.97
N PHE A 108 3.28 -0.18 -21.75
CA PHE A 108 3.36 1.19 -21.22
C PHE A 108 4.40 1.36 -20.11
N LYS A 109 5.02 0.25 -19.60
CA LYS A 109 6.11 0.33 -18.64
C LYS A 109 5.78 1.14 -17.38
N GLY A 110 4.54 1.00 -16.90
CA GLY A 110 4.05 1.69 -15.71
C GLY A 110 3.34 3.02 -15.97
N GLU A 111 3.33 3.57 -17.19
CA GLU A 111 2.62 4.82 -17.50
C GLU A 111 1.12 4.74 -17.20
N ALA A 112 0.46 3.63 -17.59
CA ALA A 112 -0.96 3.42 -17.31
C ALA A 112 -1.24 3.24 -15.82
N ASP A 113 -0.33 2.57 -15.10
CA ASP A 113 -0.41 2.37 -13.65
C ASP A 113 -0.30 3.72 -12.93
N ALA A 114 0.73 4.50 -13.26
CA ALA A 114 0.96 5.84 -12.69
C ALA A 114 -0.22 6.78 -12.95
N ALA A 115 -0.75 6.80 -14.17
CA ALA A 115 -1.90 7.63 -14.51
C ALA A 115 -3.13 7.32 -13.64
N LEU A 116 -3.45 6.03 -13.44
CA LEU A 116 -4.57 5.63 -12.58
C LEU A 116 -4.28 5.77 -11.09
N MET A 117 -3.02 5.64 -10.65
CA MET A 117 -2.61 5.98 -9.28
C MET A 117 -2.82 7.47 -8.99
N ASN A 118 -2.59 8.35 -9.96
CA ASN A 118 -2.85 9.79 -9.85
C ASN A 118 -4.35 10.09 -9.72
N GLU A 119 -5.26 9.28 -10.29
CA GLU A 119 -6.71 9.42 -10.07
C GLU A 119 -7.11 9.09 -8.61
N VAL A 120 -6.39 8.21 -7.94
CA VAL A 120 -6.55 7.95 -6.50
C VAL A 120 -5.91 9.06 -5.67
N CYS A 121 -4.77 9.57 -6.10
CA CYS A 121 -3.94 10.54 -5.36
C CYS A 121 -3.53 9.99 -3.99
N PHE A 122 -2.66 8.99 -3.97
CA PHE A 122 -2.16 8.39 -2.72
C PHE A 122 -1.31 9.38 -1.93
N ASP A 123 -1.49 9.37 -0.61
CA ASP A 123 -0.70 10.19 0.32
C ASP A 123 0.69 9.61 0.59
N ALA A 124 0.90 8.32 0.32
CA ALA A 124 2.22 7.69 0.21
C ALA A 124 2.16 6.37 -0.58
N PHE A 125 3.27 6.05 -1.24
CA PHE A 125 3.50 4.80 -1.96
C PHE A 125 4.83 4.20 -1.50
N ALA A 126 4.82 2.98 -0.95
CA ALA A 126 6.03 2.21 -0.69
C ALA A 126 6.44 1.41 -1.92
N LEU A 127 7.73 1.28 -2.17
CA LEU A 127 8.23 0.40 -3.21
C LEU A 127 8.06 -1.06 -2.82
N GLY A 128 7.74 -1.92 -3.79
CA GLY A 128 7.83 -3.36 -3.70
C GLY A 128 8.93 -3.91 -4.62
N ASN A 129 9.08 -5.24 -4.65
CA ASN A 129 10.13 -5.86 -5.45
C ASN A 129 9.90 -5.70 -6.96
N HIS A 130 8.67 -5.68 -7.42
CA HIS A 130 8.36 -5.58 -8.85
C HIS A 130 8.59 -4.19 -9.44
N GLU A 131 8.71 -3.15 -8.65
CA GLU A 131 9.14 -1.83 -9.11
C GLU A 131 10.55 -1.88 -9.72
N PHE A 132 11.41 -2.82 -9.29
CA PHE A 132 12.76 -3.03 -9.80
C PHE A 132 12.87 -4.02 -10.97
N ASN A 133 11.78 -4.46 -11.58
CA ASN A 133 11.83 -5.45 -12.66
C ASN A 133 12.65 -5.01 -13.88
N GLU A 134 12.69 -3.71 -14.16
CA GLU A 134 13.44 -3.11 -15.28
C GLU A 134 14.65 -2.28 -14.78
N GLY A 135 15.18 -2.60 -13.61
CA GLY A 135 16.31 -1.90 -12.99
C GLY A 135 15.95 -0.50 -12.50
N ASP A 136 16.96 0.18 -11.98
CA ASP A 136 16.80 1.54 -11.44
C ASP A 136 16.31 2.54 -12.48
N ALA A 137 16.78 2.42 -13.72
CA ALA A 137 16.33 3.31 -14.81
C ALA A 137 14.86 3.10 -15.19
N GLY A 138 14.39 1.85 -15.16
CA GLY A 138 12.98 1.53 -15.38
C GLY A 138 12.09 2.07 -14.27
N LEU A 139 12.53 1.92 -13.02
CA LEU A 139 11.85 2.50 -11.87
C LEU A 139 11.82 4.04 -11.93
N ALA A 140 12.96 4.70 -12.20
CA ALA A 140 13.00 6.16 -12.33
C ALA A 140 11.99 6.65 -13.38
N LYS A 141 11.90 5.96 -14.53
CA LYS A 141 10.92 6.29 -15.56
C LYS A 141 9.46 6.13 -15.11
N PHE A 142 9.15 5.07 -14.35
CA PHE A 142 7.82 4.89 -13.76
C PHE A 142 7.50 6.03 -12.77
N LEU A 143 8.47 6.42 -11.94
CA LEU A 143 8.31 7.52 -10.99
C LEU A 143 8.19 8.88 -11.68
N ASP A 144 8.81 9.08 -12.85
CA ASP A 144 8.57 10.26 -13.69
C ASP A 144 7.12 10.34 -14.16
N PHE A 145 6.52 9.22 -14.57
CA PHE A 145 5.09 9.17 -14.91
C PHE A 145 4.20 9.46 -13.71
N LEU A 146 4.54 8.93 -12.54
CA LEU A 146 3.80 9.19 -11.30
C LEU A 146 3.85 10.67 -10.91
N ASN A 147 5.01 11.31 -11.08
CA ASN A 147 5.23 12.72 -10.76
C ASN A 147 4.70 13.69 -11.84
N ALA A 148 4.32 13.18 -13.02
CA ALA A 148 3.77 14.02 -14.10
C ALA A 148 2.30 14.40 -13.89
N GLY A 149 1.60 13.78 -12.95
CA GLY A 149 0.22 14.09 -12.58
C GLY A 149 0.12 15.31 -11.67
N ASP A 150 -1.11 15.70 -11.37
CA ASP A 150 -1.40 16.82 -10.46
C ASP A 150 -1.21 16.43 -8.97
N CYS A 151 -1.06 15.14 -8.68
CA CYS A 151 -0.82 14.61 -7.34
C CYS A 151 0.67 14.53 -7.02
N SER A 152 1.03 14.88 -5.79
CA SER A 152 2.38 14.68 -5.26
C SER A 152 2.35 13.48 -4.31
N THR A 153 2.61 12.27 -4.82
CA THR A 153 2.66 11.05 -4.02
C THR A 153 4.10 10.79 -3.55
N PRO A 154 4.44 10.94 -2.25
CA PRO A 154 5.74 10.57 -1.72
C PRO A 154 6.01 9.08 -1.94
N VAL A 155 7.17 8.76 -2.52
CA VAL A 155 7.63 7.38 -2.75
C VAL A 155 8.60 7.00 -1.64
N LEU A 156 8.29 5.93 -0.91
CA LEU A 156 8.96 5.61 0.34
C LEU A 156 9.69 4.26 0.28
N ALA A 157 10.99 4.26 0.66
CA ALA A 157 11.76 3.06 0.94
C ALA A 157 12.99 3.40 1.79
N ALA A 158 12.89 3.28 3.09
CA ALA A 158 13.95 3.67 4.02
C ALA A 158 15.19 2.79 3.93
N ASN A 159 15.00 1.51 3.58
CA ASN A 159 16.06 0.51 3.50
C ASN A 159 16.70 0.38 2.12
N ILE A 160 16.35 1.23 1.16
CA ILE A 160 16.96 1.28 -0.17
C ILE A 160 17.87 2.50 -0.27
N LYS A 161 19.13 2.30 -0.69
CA LYS A 161 20.15 3.33 -0.78
C LYS A 161 20.83 3.29 -2.13
N PRO A 162 20.27 3.92 -3.17
CA PRO A 162 20.92 4.07 -4.46
C PRO A 162 22.14 5.00 -4.33
N GLU A 163 23.21 4.73 -5.06
CA GLU A 163 24.43 5.54 -5.06
C GLU A 163 24.19 6.86 -5.81
N VAL A 164 24.41 7.99 -5.12
CA VAL A 164 24.17 9.33 -5.66
C VAL A 164 25.13 9.62 -6.83
N GLY A 165 24.56 10.09 -7.94
CA GLY A 165 25.29 10.39 -9.18
C GLY A 165 25.65 9.15 -10.01
N VAL A 166 25.22 7.94 -9.58
CA VAL A 166 25.47 6.67 -10.30
C VAL A 166 24.13 6.02 -10.67
N SER A 167 23.26 5.76 -9.68
CA SER A 167 21.92 5.24 -9.93
C SER A 167 21.01 6.29 -10.57
N ALA A 168 20.16 5.86 -11.50
CA ALA A 168 19.12 6.71 -12.08
C ALA A 168 18.10 7.23 -11.05
N LEU A 169 18.01 6.57 -9.89
CA LEU A 169 17.10 6.97 -8.80
C LEU A 169 17.63 8.13 -7.95
N THR A 170 18.92 8.43 -8.04
CA THR A 170 19.58 9.48 -7.24
C THR A 170 20.58 10.27 -8.09
N PRO A 171 20.12 10.88 -9.23
CA PRO A 171 21.02 11.58 -10.12
C PRO A 171 21.75 12.77 -9.46
N ASN A 172 21.12 13.45 -8.49
CA ASN A 172 21.68 14.63 -7.84
C ASN A 172 21.74 14.51 -6.32
N SER A 173 20.76 13.85 -5.69
CA SER A 173 20.64 13.72 -4.24
C SER A 173 20.06 12.37 -3.85
N ALA A 174 20.27 11.98 -2.59
CA ALA A 174 19.76 10.73 -2.04
C ALA A 174 18.21 10.65 -1.99
N THR A 175 17.53 11.76 -2.21
CA THR A 175 16.06 11.87 -2.12
C THR A 175 15.42 12.42 -3.37
N ASP A 176 16.06 12.27 -4.54
CA ASP A 176 15.50 12.76 -5.80
C ASP A 176 14.17 12.08 -6.13
N TYR A 177 14.06 10.76 -5.94
CA TYR A 177 12.85 9.99 -6.18
C TYR A 177 12.29 9.31 -4.93
N ILE A 178 13.16 8.83 -4.03
CA ILE A 178 12.79 7.97 -2.92
C ILE A 178 13.11 8.64 -1.60
N GLN A 179 12.16 8.64 -0.66
CA GLN A 179 12.33 9.16 0.68
C GLN A 179 12.25 8.03 1.72
N PRO A 180 12.92 8.14 2.87
CA PRO A 180 12.82 7.13 3.92
C PRO A 180 11.43 7.11 4.57
N TYR A 181 10.84 8.28 4.75
CA TYR A 181 9.53 8.48 5.34
C TYR A 181 8.92 9.81 4.89
N THR A 182 7.63 9.97 5.15
CA THR A 182 6.92 11.26 5.08
C THR A 182 6.21 11.54 6.39
N VAL A 183 5.91 12.82 6.65
CA VAL A 183 5.16 13.25 7.85
C VAL A 183 3.93 14.03 7.41
N MET A 184 2.78 13.58 7.87
CA MET A 184 1.49 14.21 7.62
C MET A 184 0.97 14.84 8.90
N GLN A 185 0.16 15.88 8.76
CA GLN A 185 -0.51 16.52 9.89
C GLN A 185 -2.02 16.53 9.65
N MET A 186 -2.76 15.91 10.55
CA MET A 186 -4.22 15.81 10.49
C MET A 186 -4.80 16.07 11.88
N ASP A 187 -5.70 17.04 11.97
CA ASP A 187 -6.44 17.40 13.21
C ASP A 187 -5.57 17.45 14.48
N GLY A 188 -4.38 18.02 14.33
CA GLY A 188 -3.39 18.15 15.42
C GLY A 188 -2.47 16.94 15.61
N MET A 189 -2.77 15.79 15.05
CA MET A 189 -1.89 14.59 15.04
C MET A 189 -0.78 14.78 14.01
N LYS A 190 0.45 14.40 14.38
CA LYS A 190 1.57 14.21 13.45
C LYS A 190 1.76 12.73 13.22
N ILE A 191 1.65 12.32 11.96
CA ILE A 191 1.70 10.92 11.54
C ILE A 191 2.93 10.71 10.67
N GLY A 192 3.86 9.88 11.13
CA GLY A 192 5.01 9.45 10.34
C GLY A 192 4.65 8.18 9.56
N VAL A 193 4.94 8.15 8.25
CA VAL A 193 4.78 6.97 7.41
C VAL A 193 6.15 6.58 6.87
N VAL A 194 6.64 5.40 7.24
CA VAL A 194 7.97 4.86 6.87
C VAL A 194 7.80 3.78 5.81
N GLY A 195 8.54 3.86 4.70
CA GLY A 195 8.54 2.82 3.67
C GLY A 195 9.59 1.73 3.90
N ILE A 196 9.23 0.45 3.70
CA ILE A 196 10.16 -0.70 3.79
C ILE A 196 9.88 -1.69 2.65
N ASP A 197 10.91 -2.03 1.87
CA ASP A 197 10.87 -3.05 0.81
C ASP A 197 11.53 -4.36 1.25
N ILE A 198 11.08 -5.48 0.69
CA ILE A 198 11.62 -6.81 0.95
C ILE A 198 12.95 -7.04 0.20
N VAL A 199 14.05 -7.04 0.93
CA VAL A 199 15.42 -7.09 0.38
C VAL A 199 15.70 -8.37 -0.39
N ARG A 200 15.41 -9.51 0.25
CA ARG A 200 15.80 -10.81 -0.33
C ARG A 200 15.07 -11.06 -1.64
N LYS A 201 13.77 -10.81 -1.68
CA LYS A 201 12.94 -11.07 -2.87
C LYS A 201 13.30 -10.11 -3.99
N THR A 202 13.50 -8.82 -3.68
CA THR A 202 13.90 -7.79 -4.65
C THR A 202 15.21 -8.16 -5.35
N LYS A 203 16.21 -8.62 -4.61
CA LYS A 203 17.50 -9.06 -5.18
C LYS A 203 17.43 -10.36 -5.98
N LEU A 204 16.47 -11.25 -5.70
CA LEU A 204 16.40 -12.57 -6.34
C LEU A 204 15.39 -12.62 -7.50
N SER A 205 14.34 -11.84 -7.47
CA SER A 205 13.24 -11.90 -8.43
C SER A 205 13.11 -10.68 -9.34
N SER A 206 13.88 -9.62 -9.05
CA SER A 206 13.92 -8.39 -9.82
C SER A 206 15.35 -8.03 -10.24
N SER A 207 15.58 -6.86 -10.79
CA SER A 207 16.85 -6.49 -11.40
C SER A 207 17.37 -5.13 -10.93
N PRO A 208 17.41 -4.84 -9.61
CA PRO A 208 17.98 -3.60 -9.11
C PRO A 208 19.47 -3.50 -9.54
N ASP A 209 19.94 -2.28 -9.79
CA ASP A 209 21.33 -2.06 -10.18
C ASP A 209 22.28 -2.37 -9.02
N GLU A 210 23.51 -2.81 -9.33
CA GLU A 210 24.54 -3.10 -8.31
C GLU A 210 24.89 -1.89 -7.44
N SER A 211 24.67 -0.68 -7.96
CA SER A 211 24.86 0.59 -7.25
C SER A 211 23.76 0.90 -6.21
N THR A 212 22.71 0.06 -6.15
CA THR A 212 21.64 0.22 -5.17
C THR A 212 21.79 -0.77 -4.02
N VAL A 213 22.11 -0.23 -2.84
CA VAL A 213 22.32 -1.00 -1.61
C VAL A 213 20.99 -1.16 -0.87
N PHE A 214 20.74 -2.37 -0.38
CA PHE A 214 19.57 -2.72 0.43
C PHE A 214 20.01 -3.04 1.86
N LEU A 215 19.41 -2.38 2.83
CA LEU A 215 19.65 -2.56 4.27
C LEU A 215 18.61 -3.51 4.86
N ASP A 216 18.91 -4.08 6.03
CA ASP A 216 17.98 -4.94 6.77
C ASP A 216 16.67 -4.21 7.07
N GLU A 217 15.56 -4.91 6.87
CA GLU A 217 14.21 -4.36 6.98
C GLU A 217 13.86 -3.94 8.42
N ALA A 218 14.08 -4.84 9.37
CA ALA A 218 13.69 -4.63 10.76
C ALA A 218 14.58 -3.61 11.47
N GLU A 219 15.90 -3.68 11.27
CA GLU A 219 16.86 -2.73 11.83
C GLU A 219 16.60 -1.32 11.28
N THR A 220 16.29 -1.22 9.98
CA THR A 220 15.99 0.07 9.35
C THR A 220 14.66 0.63 9.82
N ALA A 221 13.62 -0.20 9.93
CA ALA A 221 12.32 0.21 10.44
C ALA A 221 12.45 0.76 11.86
N GLN A 222 13.13 0.05 12.78
CA GLN A 222 13.33 0.52 14.16
C GLN A 222 14.09 1.85 14.21
N LYS A 223 15.16 1.97 13.42
CA LYS A 223 15.91 3.22 13.35
C LYS A 223 15.06 4.41 12.92
N MET A 224 14.18 4.23 11.92
CA MET A 224 13.29 5.31 11.46
C MET A 224 12.22 5.65 12.50
N VAL A 225 11.68 4.65 13.19
CA VAL A 225 10.74 4.85 14.30
C VAL A 225 11.40 5.68 15.41
N ASP A 226 12.63 5.33 15.81
CA ASP A 226 13.37 6.04 16.86
C ASP A 226 13.64 7.50 16.45
N GLU A 227 14.02 7.75 15.19
CA GLU A 227 14.27 9.08 14.64
C GLU A 227 13.00 9.94 14.64
N LEU A 228 11.87 9.40 14.22
CA LEU A 228 10.58 10.08 14.20
C LEU A 228 10.11 10.41 15.62
N LYS A 229 10.22 9.48 16.56
CA LYS A 229 9.89 9.71 17.97
C LYS A 229 10.77 10.76 18.62
N ALA A 230 12.08 10.74 18.36
CA ALA A 230 12.99 11.78 18.82
C ALA A 230 12.66 13.17 18.27
N SER A 231 11.96 13.23 17.12
CA SER A 231 11.45 14.45 16.49
C SER A 231 10.05 14.86 16.97
N GLY A 232 9.48 14.14 17.95
CA GLY A 232 8.15 14.41 18.52
C GLY A 232 7.00 13.98 17.61
N ILE A 233 7.19 12.91 16.87
CA ILE A 233 6.16 12.28 16.05
C ILE A 233 5.82 10.93 16.70
N ASP A 234 4.64 10.84 17.31
CA ASP A 234 4.25 9.71 18.13
C ASP A 234 3.39 8.68 17.39
N HIS A 235 2.65 9.08 16.36
CA HIS A 235 1.85 8.17 15.54
C HIS A 235 2.64 7.68 14.34
N ILE A 236 2.98 6.40 14.29
CA ILE A 236 3.89 5.85 13.28
C ILE A 236 3.27 4.67 12.54
N ILE A 237 3.20 4.81 11.23
CA ILE A 237 2.77 3.78 10.28
C ILE A 237 3.99 3.25 9.56
N LEU A 238 4.18 1.95 9.56
CA LEU A 238 5.09 1.28 8.64
C LEU A 238 4.30 0.87 7.39
N LEU A 239 4.68 1.41 6.26
CA LEU A 239 4.14 1.05 4.95
C LEU A 239 5.13 0.09 4.30
N THR A 240 4.83 -1.21 4.35
CA THR A 240 5.81 -2.25 4.07
C THR A 240 5.42 -3.10 2.87
N HIS A 241 6.42 -3.50 2.11
CA HIS A 241 6.29 -4.58 1.14
C HIS A 241 7.16 -5.75 1.61
N TYR A 242 6.73 -6.43 2.70
CA TYR A 242 7.60 -7.36 3.43
C TYR A 242 6.97 -8.75 3.61
N GLY A 243 5.69 -8.87 3.36
CA GLY A 243 4.91 -10.10 3.46
C GLY A 243 4.32 -10.33 4.85
N TYR A 244 3.05 -10.73 4.89
CA TYR A 244 2.25 -10.80 6.11
C TYR A 244 2.91 -11.56 7.28
N GLY A 245 3.60 -12.68 7.01
CA GLY A 245 4.31 -13.43 8.05
C GLY A 245 5.41 -12.61 8.71
N ASN A 246 6.27 -11.96 7.91
CA ASN A 246 7.34 -11.11 8.39
C ASN A 246 6.80 -9.85 9.08
N GLU A 247 5.67 -9.31 8.59
CA GLU A 247 5.00 -8.15 9.19
C GLU A 247 4.44 -8.44 10.58
N LEU A 248 3.96 -9.67 10.83
CA LEU A 248 3.56 -10.10 12.17
C LEU A 248 4.76 -10.21 13.13
N GLU A 249 5.89 -10.73 12.64
CA GLU A 249 7.14 -10.81 13.42
C GLU A 249 7.69 -9.41 13.70
N LEU A 250 7.67 -8.52 12.70
CA LEU A 250 8.05 -7.12 12.85
C LEU A 250 7.15 -6.41 13.87
N ALA A 251 5.83 -6.57 13.78
CA ALA A 251 4.88 -5.99 14.73
C ALA A 251 5.11 -6.45 16.18
N ALA A 252 5.56 -7.69 16.37
CA ALA A 252 5.84 -8.23 17.69
C ALA A 252 7.17 -7.72 18.30
N SER A 253 8.13 -7.32 17.45
CA SER A 253 9.50 -6.97 17.85
C SER A 253 9.80 -5.48 17.83
N ILE A 254 9.08 -4.68 17.02
CA ILE A 254 9.34 -3.26 16.88
C ILE A 254 8.78 -2.46 18.06
N ASP A 255 9.56 -1.50 18.58
CA ASP A 255 9.10 -0.60 19.64
C ASP A 255 8.67 0.74 19.04
N GLY A 256 7.37 1.02 19.14
CA GLY A 256 6.85 2.34 18.87
C GLY A 256 6.17 2.55 17.53
N ALA A 257 5.99 1.52 16.72
CA ALA A 257 5.06 1.56 15.60
C ALA A 257 3.63 1.24 16.06
N ASP A 258 2.65 1.87 15.44
CA ASP A 258 1.22 1.71 15.75
C ASP A 258 0.51 0.83 14.73
N VAL A 259 0.91 0.95 13.48
CA VAL A 259 0.26 0.30 12.33
C VAL A 259 1.31 -0.20 11.34
N ILE A 260 1.04 -1.37 10.77
CA ILE A 260 1.74 -1.89 9.59
C ILE A 260 0.72 -2.11 8.48
N ILE A 261 0.89 -1.41 7.36
CA ILE A 261 0.15 -1.65 6.12
C ILE A 261 1.09 -2.37 5.17
N GLY A 262 0.74 -3.60 4.83
CA GLY A 262 1.64 -4.54 4.15
C GLY A 262 1.23 -4.97 2.76
N GLY A 263 2.18 -5.64 2.07
CA GLY A 263 2.05 -6.22 0.74
C GLY A 263 2.88 -7.49 0.55
N ASP A 264 3.30 -7.79 -0.67
CA ASP A 264 4.19 -8.90 -1.11
C ASP A 264 3.55 -10.29 -1.13
N SER A 265 2.88 -10.71 -0.09
CA SER A 265 2.42 -12.10 0.09
C SER A 265 1.03 -12.38 -0.48
N HIS A 266 0.36 -11.39 -1.06
CA HIS A 266 -1.02 -11.50 -1.59
C HIS A 266 -1.96 -12.13 -0.56
N THR A 267 -1.87 -11.72 0.68
CA THR A 267 -2.60 -12.35 1.79
C THR A 267 -4.01 -11.78 1.92
N LEU A 268 -5.01 -12.66 1.87
CA LEU A 268 -6.39 -12.30 2.19
C LEU A 268 -6.59 -12.31 3.70
N LEU A 269 -7.05 -11.20 4.25
CA LEU A 269 -7.42 -11.07 5.66
C LEU A 269 -8.91 -10.76 5.80
N GLY A 270 -9.53 -11.25 6.87
CA GLY A 270 -10.94 -11.07 7.21
C GLY A 270 -11.71 -12.38 7.31
N ASP A 271 -12.97 -12.32 7.63
CA ASP A 271 -13.86 -13.49 7.65
C ASP A 271 -14.53 -13.64 6.27
N PHE A 272 -14.07 -14.63 5.50
CA PHE A 272 -14.56 -14.96 4.16
C PHE A 272 -15.05 -16.41 4.03
N ASP A 273 -15.19 -17.14 5.12
CA ASP A 273 -15.57 -18.56 5.12
C ASP A 273 -16.95 -18.79 4.47
N ASP A 274 -17.92 -17.96 4.80
CA ASP A 274 -19.27 -17.98 4.21
C ASP A 274 -19.25 -17.70 2.69
N LEU A 275 -18.25 -16.98 2.21
CA LEU A 275 -18.02 -16.67 0.80
C LEU A 275 -17.17 -17.74 0.10
N GLY A 276 -16.78 -18.80 0.82
CA GLY A 276 -15.99 -19.92 0.28
C GLY A 276 -14.54 -19.55 -0.01
N ARG A 277 -13.96 -18.64 0.79
CA ARG A 277 -12.56 -18.21 0.71
C ARG A 277 -11.87 -18.39 2.05
N ASN A 278 -10.67 -18.92 2.03
CA ASN A 278 -9.84 -19.03 3.22
C ASN A 278 -9.00 -17.77 3.36
N ALA A 279 -9.17 -17.05 4.46
CA ALA A 279 -8.30 -15.96 4.88
C ALA A 279 -7.21 -16.47 5.82
N ALA A 280 -6.08 -15.76 5.87
CA ALA A 280 -4.95 -16.14 6.73
C ALA A 280 -5.12 -15.65 8.18
N GLY A 281 -6.01 -14.67 8.41
CA GLY A 281 -6.26 -14.10 9.71
C GLY A 281 -7.36 -13.04 9.67
N PRO A 282 -7.66 -12.42 10.82
CA PRO A 282 -8.63 -11.33 10.88
C PRO A 282 -8.15 -10.07 10.16
N TYR A 283 -9.07 -9.21 9.75
CA TYR A 283 -8.76 -7.88 9.22
C TYR A 283 -9.32 -6.80 10.18
N PRO A 284 -8.46 -5.93 10.74
CA PRO A 284 -7.00 -6.09 10.83
C PRO A 284 -6.59 -7.18 11.82
N THR A 285 -5.34 -7.63 11.72
CA THR A 285 -4.72 -8.48 12.75
C THR A 285 -4.07 -7.57 13.80
N VAL A 286 -4.43 -7.75 15.06
CA VAL A 286 -3.83 -6.98 16.15
C VAL A 286 -2.78 -7.82 16.86
N VAL A 287 -1.53 -7.36 16.81
CA VAL A 287 -0.37 -8.00 17.44
C VAL A 287 -0.02 -7.26 18.74
N LYS A 288 0.42 -8.00 19.76
CA LYS A 288 1.02 -7.41 20.96
C LYS A 288 2.51 -7.23 20.72
N GLY A 289 2.91 -5.98 20.53
CA GLY A 289 4.30 -5.58 20.35
C GLY A 289 5.04 -5.36 21.66
N VAL A 290 6.17 -4.69 21.59
CA VAL A 290 7.04 -4.38 22.72
C VAL A 290 6.26 -3.60 23.80
N GLY A 291 6.47 -3.97 25.05
CA GLY A 291 5.73 -3.37 26.18
C GLY A 291 4.24 -3.72 26.24
N GLY A 292 3.75 -4.67 25.43
CA GLY A 292 2.35 -5.09 25.39
C GLY A 292 1.42 -4.13 24.64
N LYS A 293 1.97 -3.14 23.94
CA LYS A 293 1.22 -2.20 23.09
C LYS A 293 0.60 -2.93 21.91
N SER A 294 -0.51 -2.42 21.41
CA SER A 294 -1.17 -3.00 20.24
C SER A 294 -0.58 -2.41 18.95
N VAL A 295 -0.23 -3.28 18.00
CA VAL A 295 0.15 -2.91 16.64
C VAL A 295 -0.87 -3.51 15.68
N CYS A 296 -1.44 -2.69 14.81
CA CYS A 296 -2.43 -3.10 13.81
C CYS A 296 -1.73 -3.50 12.51
N VAL A 297 -1.96 -4.71 12.03
CA VAL A 297 -1.39 -5.21 10.76
C VAL A 297 -2.52 -5.46 9.77
N ALA A 298 -2.43 -4.89 8.57
CA ALA A 298 -3.42 -5.07 7.51
C ALA A 298 -2.78 -5.16 6.13
N THR A 299 -3.38 -5.96 5.25
CA THR A 299 -3.09 -6.05 3.82
C THR A 299 -4.38 -6.19 3.03
N ALA A 300 -4.42 -5.67 1.80
CA ALA A 300 -5.61 -5.61 0.94
C ALA A 300 -5.59 -6.65 -0.19
N TRP A 301 -5.02 -7.81 0.10
CA TRP A 301 -4.94 -8.95 -0.82
C TRP A 301 -4.11 -8.65 -2.08
N GLN A 302 -4.74 -8.52 -3.29
CA GLN A 302 -4.03 -8.42 -4.56
C GLN A 302 -4.91 -7.87 -5.69
N TYR A 303 -4.28 -7.45 -6.80
CA TYR A 303 -4.91 -7.23 -8.12
C TYR A 303 -6.07 -6.24 -8.12
N SER A 304 -5.97 -5.17 -7.34
CA SER A 304 -7.02 -4.15 -7.20
C SER A 304 -8.39 -4.72 -6.76
N GLN A 305 -8.44 -5.91 -6.16
CA GLN A 305 -9.71 -6.59 -5.83
C GLN A 305 -10.33 -6.09 -4.53
N ILE A 306 -9.51 -5.59 -3.61
CA ILE A 306 -9.91 -5.07 -2.30
C ILE A 306 -9.36 -3.66 -2.10
N VAL A 307 -10.20 -2.79 -1.55
CA VAL A 307 -9.76 -1.58 -0.83
C VAL A 307 -9.88 -1.88 0.66
N GLY A 308 -8.76 -1.80 1.37
CA GLY A 308 -8.75 -1.92 2.83
C GLY A 308 -9.16 -0.61 3.48
N GLU A 309 -10.11 -0.66 4.40
CA GLU A 309 -10.46 0.44 5.29
C GLU A 309 -10.07 0.06 6.71
N LEU A 310 -9.21 0.86 7.35
CA LEU A 310 -8.75 0.65 8.70
C LEU A 310 -9.06 1.88 9.54
N ASN A 311 -9.81 1.70 10.62
CA ASN A 311 -10.20 2.74 11.55
C ASN A 311 -9.47 2.54 12.88
N ILE A 312 -8.67 3.52 13.28
CA ILE A 312 -7.80 3.48 14.45
C ILE A 312 -8.19 4.61 15.39
N SER A 313 -8.35 4.29 16.67
CA SER A 313 -8.49 5.30 17.72
C SER A 313 -7.27 5.27 18.63
N PHE A 314 -6.74 6.45 18.94
CA PHE A 314 -5.64 6.65 19.87
C PHE A 314 -6.14 7.21 21.20
N ASN A 315 -5.51 6.80 22.30
CA ASN A 315 -5.78 7.36 23.63
C ASN A 315 -4.95 8.65 23.87
N ASP A 316 -5.17 9.31 25.03
CA ASP A 316 -4.46 10.53 25.40
C ASP A 316 -2.92 10.35 25.51
N ALA A 317 -2.43 9.12 25.59
CA ALA A 317 -1.01 8.80 25.57
C ALA A 317 -0.46 8.55 24.15
N GLY A 318 -1.30 8.68 23.12
CA GLY A 318 -0.97 8.40 21.71
C GLY A 318 -0.85 6.91 21.39
N GLU A 319 -1.38 6.02 22.23
CA GLU A 319 -1.32 4.58 22.00
C GLU A 319 -2.61 4.08 21.33
N VAL A 320 -2.49 3.07 20.49
CA VAL A 320 -3.64 2.43 19.84
C VAL A 320 -4.59 1.85 20.88
N GLN A 321 -5.76 2.45 20.99
CA GLN A 321 -6.86 2.02 21.85
C GLN A 321 -7.76 1.00 21.16
N SER A 322 -8.09 1.25 19.88
CA SER A 322 -8.86 0.34 19.06
C SER A 322 -8.36 0.32 17.62
N CYS A 323 -8.51 -0.83 16.99
CA CYS A 323 -8.18 -1.03 15.59
C CYS A 323 -9.27 -1.92 14.98
N LYS A 324 -10.01 -1.37 14.03
CA LYS A 324 -11.11 -2.05 13.34
C LYS A 324 -11.03 -1.75 11.86
N GLY A 325 -11.63 -2.59 11.02
CA GLY A 325 -11.61 -2.31 9.60
C GLY A 325 -12.48 -3.25 8.79
N ILE A 326 -12.60 -2.94 7.51
CA ILE A 326 -13.37 -3.71 6.54
C ILE A 326 -12.53 -3.86 5.27
N PRO A 327 -12.27 -5.10 4.80
CA PRO A 327 -11.68 -5.34 3.48
C PRO A 327 -12.79 -5.32 2.42
N HIS A 328 -12.97 -4.18 1.73
CA HIS A 328 -14.03 -3.99 0.76
C HIS A 328 -13.71 -4.70 -0.55
N VAL A 329 -14.37 -5.82 -0.83
CA VAL A 329 -14.31 -6.51 -2.13
C VAL A 329 -15.19 -5.77 -3.11
N MET A 330 -14.58 -5.24 -4.15
CA MET A 330 -15.27 -4.49 -5.20
C MET A 330 -15.73 -5.45 -6.30
N LEU A 331 -17.02 -5.52 -6.54
CA LEU A 331 -17.64 -6.38 -7.55
C LEU A 331 -18.21 -5.53 -8.68
N ALA A 332 -17.96 -5.95 -9.91
CA ALA A 332 -18.75 -5.48 -11.05
C ALA A 332 -20.10 -6.22 -11.08
N ASP A 333 -21.10 -5.60 -11.70
CA ASP A 333 -22.46 -6.16 -11.81
C ASP A 333 -22.56 -7.31 -12.82
N SER A 334 -21.77 -8.38 -12.61
CA SER A 334 -21.74 -9.60 -13.45
C SER A 334 -21.54 -10.84 -12.60
N PHE A 335 -22.54 -11.71 -12.60
CA PHE A 335 -22.61 -12.91 -11.76
C PHE A 335 -22.94 -14.13 -12.62
N LYS A 336 -21.98 -15.07 -12.77
CA LYS A 336 -22.13 -16.23 -13.67
C LYS A 336 -22.11 -17.53 -12.90
N ARG A 337 -23.02 -18.44 -13.27
CA ARG A 337 -23.04 -19.82 -12.79
C ARG A 337 -22.98 -20.78 -13.97
N LYS A 338 -22.54 -22.03 -13.73
CA LYS A 338 -22.58 -23.08 -14.74
C LYS A 338 -24.04 -23.49 -14.95
N ASN A 339 -24.46 -23.56 -16.22
CA ASN A 339 -25.71 -24.18 -16.65
C ASN A 339 -25.59 -25.72 -16.72
N ALA A 340 -26.60 -26.42 -17.19
CA ALA A 340 -26.62 -27.87 -17.33
C ALA A 340 -25.54 -28.38 -18.30
N ASP A 341 -25.19 -27.60 -19.32
CA ASP A 341 -24.19 -27.94 -20.33
C ASP A 341 -22.75 -27.63 -19.85
N GLY A 342 -22.61 -26.99 -18.67
CA GLY A 342 -21.32 -26.63 -18.07
C GLY A 342 -20.84 -25.24 -18.47
N ASP A 343 -21.58 -24.49 -19.27
CA ASP A 343 -21.27 -23.14 -19.70
C ASP A 343 -21.55 -22.12 -18.58
N ARG A 344 -20.73 -21.09 -18.50
CA ARG A 344 -20.91 -20.00 -17.55
C ARG A 344 -21.84 -18.93 -18.12
N VAL A 345 -23.05 -18.86 -17.60
CA VAL A 345 -24.08 -17.90 -18.01
C VAL A 345 -24.40 -16.93 -16.88
N GLU A 346 -24.79 -15.70 -17.23
CA GLU A 346 -25.31 -14.75 -16.26
C GLU A 346 -26.52 -15.34 -15.54
N ILE A 347 -26.61 -15.07 -14.23
CA ILE A 347 -27.80 -15.41 -13.43
C ILE A 347 -28.86 -14.32 -13.56
N GLU A 348 -30.13 -14.71 -13.55
CA GLU A 348 -31.28 -13.82 -13.74
C GLU A 348 -32.38 -14.11 -12.69
N GLY A 349 -33.36 -13.21 -12.59
CA GLY A 349 -34.53 -13.35 -11.75
C GLY A 349 -34.19 -13.62 -10.28
N ALA A 350 -34.94 -14.50 -9.64
CA ALA A 350 -34.82 -14.78 -8.21
C ALA A 350 -33.39 -15.15 -7.75
N ALA A 351 -32.60 -15.81 -8.61
CA ALA A 351 -31.21 -16.13 -8.27
C ALA A 351 -30.32 -14.87 -8.21
N ARG A 352 -30.55 -13.92 -9.11
CA ARG A 352 -29.84 -12.63 -9.10
C ARG A 352 -30.28 -11.78 -7.89
N ASP A 353 -31.59 -11.74 -7.61
CA ASP A 353 -32.14 -11.01 -6.46
C ASP A 353 -31.57 -11.52 -5.12
N ALA A 354 -31.43 -12.85 -4.98
CA ALA A 354 -30.82 -13.45 -3.80
C ALA A 354 -29.33 -13.09 -3.65
N VAL A 355 -28.57 -13.03 -4.75
CA VAL A 355 -27.16 -12.59 -4.75
C VAL A 355 -27.06 -11.12 -4.35
N TYR A 356 -27.92 -10.25 -4.88
CA TYR A 356 -27.95 -8.84 -4.48
C TYR A 356 -28.29 -8.66 -3.01
N ALA A 357 -29.28 -9.42 -2.50
CA ALA A 357 -29.64 -9.36 -1.09
C ALA A 357 -28.47 -9.74 -0.18
N GLN A 358 -27.70 -10.79 -0.54
CA GLN A 358 -26.51 -11.18 0.21
C GLN A 358 -25.42 -10.12 0.15
N ILE A 359 -25.11 -9.57 -1.05
CA ILE A 359 -24.12 -8.51 -1.20
C ILE A 359 -24.48 -7.29 -0.35
N LYS A 360 -25.75 -6.90 -0.36
CA LYS A 360 -26.23 -5.76 0.45
C LYS A 360 -26.13 -6.00 1.96
N ALA A 361 -26.24 -7.25 2.39
CA ALA A 361 -26.19 -7.62 3.81
C ALA A 361 -24.75 -7.80 4.34
N ASP A 362 -23.75 -8.02 3.48
CA ASP A 362 -22.36 -8.23 3.86
C ASP A 362 -21.55 -6.95 3.64
N PRO A 363 -21.09 -6.28 4.71
CA PRO A 363 -20.35 -5.02 4.60
C PRO A 363 -19.04 -5.14 3.82
N LYS A 364 -18.50 -6.36 3.65
CA LYS A 364 -17.29 -6.62 2.87
C LYS A 364 -17.53 -6.61 1.36
N LEU A 365 -18.78 -6.71 0.91
CA LEU A 365 -19.11 -6.81 -0.51
C LEU A 365 -19.83 -5.54 -1.00
N SER A 366 -19.42 -5.02 -2.14
CA SER A 366 -20.16 -3.96 -2.81
C SER A 366 -20.10 -4.11 -4.32
N ILE A 367 -21.23 -3.87 -4.99
CA ILE A 367 -21.22 -3.62 -6.43
C ILE A 367 -20.80 -2.17 -6.60
N VAL A 368 -19.66 -1.96 -7.27
CA VAL A 368 -19.07 -0.64 -7.43
C VAL A 368 -19.27 -0.19 -8.88
N GLU A 369 -19.88 0.96 -9.06
CA GLU A 369 -19.86 1.66 -10.33
C GLU A 369 -18.50 2.31 -10.50
N GLU A 370 -17.84 2.05 -11.63
CA GLU A 370 -16.52 2.58 -11.92
C GLU A 370 -16.53 4.12 -11.99
N ASP A 371 -15.48 4.76 -11.49
CA ASP A 371 -15.28 6.19 -11.67
C ASP A 371 -15.16 6.51 -13.16
N ALA A 372 -15.95 7.45 -13.66
CA ALA A 372 -16.10 7.70 -15.09
C ALA A 372 -14.81 8.25 -15.72
N ASP A 373 -14.10 9.12 -15.01
CA ASP A 373 -12.87 9.74 -15.52
C ASP A 373 -11.74 8.70 -15.55
N ALA A 374 -11.58 7.92 -14.47
CA ALA A 374 -10.63 6.82 -14.41
C ALA A 374 -10.94 5.72 -15.44
N ALA A 375 -12.21 5.42 -15.70
CA ALA A 375 -12.62 4.45 -16.71
C ALA A 375 -12.27 4.95 -18.13
N ALA A 376 -12.56 6.21 -18.44
CA ALA A 376 -12.21 6.82 -19.72
C ALA A 376 -10.68 6.87 -19.93
N LEU A 377 -9.92 7.19 -18.87
CA LEU A 377 -8.46 7.17 -18.89
C LEU A 377 -7.93 5.75 -19.18
N LEU A 378 -8.44 4.73 -18.47
CA LEU A 378 -8.08 3.34 -18.70
C LEU A 378 -8.40 2.88 -20.14
N ASP A 379 -9.56 3.27 -20.65
CA ASP A 379 -9.96 2.93 -22.02
C ASP A 379 -9.01 3.49 -23.07
N SER A 380 -8.44 4.68 -22.85
CA SER A 380 -7.43 5.26 -23.76
C SER A 380 -6.18 4.39 -23.91
N PHE A 381 -5.73 3.77 -22.82
CA PHE A 381 -4.63 2.79 -22.83
C PHE A 381 -5.06 1.44 -23.40
N ASN A 382 -6.31 1.03 -23.09
CA ASN A 382 -6.83 -0.27 -23.47
C ASN A 382 -6.95 -0.47 -24.99
N VAL A 383 -7.14 0.60 -25.78
CA VAL A 383 -7.16 0.54 -27.25
C VAL A 383 -5.91 -0.16 -27.79
N LYS A 384 -4.72 0.27 -27.36
CA LYS A 384 -3.44 -0.34 -27.79
C LYS A 384 -3.27 -1.78 -27.29
N VAL A 385 -3.78 -2.10 -26.09
CA VAL A 385 -3.77 -3.48 -25.56
C VAL A 385 -4.62 -4.40 -26.43
N GLU A 386 -5.82 -3.96 -26.82
CA GLU A 386 -6.70 -4.77 -27.68
C GLU A 386 -6.16 -4.87 -29.11
N GLU A 387 -5.55 -3.82 -29.64
CA GLU A 387 -4.83 -3.88 -30.93
C GLU A 387 -3.75 -4.96 -30.90
N MET A 388 -2.90 -4.99 -29.85
CA MET A 388 -1.85 -6.00 -29.69
C MET A 388 -2.44 -7.40 -29.57
N ARG A 389 -3.51 -7.59 -28.80
CA ARG A 389 -4.21 -8.89 -28.66
C ARG A 389 -4.81 -9.40 -29.97
N SER A 390 -5.18 -8.49 -30.86
CA SER A 390 -5.77 -8.84 -32.17
C SER A 390 -4.74 -9.28 -33.21
N VAL A 391 -3.45 -9.05 -32.96
CA VAL A 391 -2.37 -9.43 -33.88
C VAL A 391 -2.29 -10.95 -33.96
N LYS A 392 -2.51 -11.47 -35.17
CA LYS A 392 -2.36 -12.90 -35.44
C LYS A 392 -0.89 -13.25 -35.56
N VAL A 393 -0.33 -13.88 -34.55
CA VAL A 393 1.10 -14.24 -34.51
C VAL A 393 1.38 -15.51 -35.33
N SER A 394 0.47 -16.49 -35.28
CA SER A 394 0.62 -17.78 -35.96
C SER A 394 -0.72 -18.52 -36.13
N ASN A 395 -0.70 -19.62 -36.88
CA ASN A 395 -1.77 -20.62 -36.91
C ASN A 395 -1.30 -21.85 -36.14
N VAL A 396 -2.15 -22.34 -35.27
CA VAL A 396 -1.97 -23.63 -34.60
C VAL A 396 -2.69 -24.70 -35.39
N THR A 397 -1.99 -25.71 -35.85
CA THR A 397 -2.53 -26.82 -36.67
C THR A 397 -2.98 -28.00 -35.81
N GLU A 398 -2.60 -28.03 -34.54
CA GLU A 398 -2.94 -29.08 -33.59
C GLU A 398 -3.11 -28.50 -32.17
N ASN A 399 -3.62 -29.29 -31.24
CA ASN A 399 -3.74 -28.88 -29.86
C ASN A 399 -2.36 -28.74 -29.21
N LEU A 400 -1.99 -27.50 -28.80
CA LEU A 400 -0.75 -27.28 -28.08
C LEU A 400 -0.86 -27.72 -26.63
N CYS A 401 0.19 -28.38 -26.16
CA CYS A 401 0.35 -28.72 -24.75
C CYS A 401 0.61 -27.45 -23.91
N LEU A 402 -0.23 -27.22 -22.92
CA LEU A 402 -0.06 -26.16 -21.95
C LEU A 402 0.19 -26.75 -20.56
N SER A 403 1.44 -26.67 -20.09
CA SER A 403 1.81 -26.95 -18.72
C SER A 403 2.58 -25.77 -18.15
N ARG A 404 2.05 -25.16 -17.10
CA ARG A 404 2.69 -24.00 -16.45
C ARG A 404 3.97 -24.40 -15.71
N ILE A 405 4.01 -25.62 -15.20
CA ILE A 405 5.13 -26.14 -14.42
C ILE A 405 5.60 -27.44 -15.12
N PRO A 406 6.87 -27.54 -15.52
CA PRO A 406 7.42 -28.78 -16.06
C PRO A 406 7.13 -29.97 -15.15
N GLY A 407 6.59 -31.06 -15.71
CA GLY A 407 6.23 -32.25 -14.94
C GLY A 407 4.84 -32.19 -14.25
N ASP A 408 4.06 -31.13 -14.42
CA ASP A 408 2.72 -31.02 -13.85
C ASP A 408 1.73 -31.97 -14.57
N LYS A 409 1.29 -33.00 -13.84
CA LYS A 409 0.35 -34.05 -14.36
C LYS A 409 -1.11 -33.59 -14.39
N ARG A 410 -1.42 -32.33 -14.05
CA ARG A 410 -2.80 -31.80 -13.99
C ARG A 410 -3.33 -31.34 -15.34
N SER A 411 -2.50 -31.27 -16.37
CA SER A 411 -2.95 -30.94 -17.72
C SER A 411 -3.73 -32.10 -18.31
N LYS A 412 -4.93 -31.82 -18.84
CA LYS A 412 -5.73 -32.78 -19.56
C LYS A 412 -5.36 -32.91 -21.04
N ILE A 413 -4.50 -32.01 -21.53
CA ILE A 413 -4.14 -31.86 -22.95
C ILE A 413 -2.73 -32.38 -23.19
N CYS A 414 -1.82 -32.23 -22.20
CA CYS A 414 -0.44 -32.70 -22.31
C CYS A 414 -0.33 -34.19 -21.95
N ALA A 415 0.34 -34.97 -22.78
CA ALA A 415 0.75 -36.32 -22.41
C ALA A 415 1.80 -36.25 -21.28
N PRO A 416 1.86 -37.24 -20.37
CA PRO A 416 2.82 -37.26 -19.26
C PRO A 416 4.29 -37.11 -19.70
N GLU A 417 4.64 -37.68 -20.86
CA GLU A 417 5.96 -37.63 -21.50
C GLU A 417 6.32 -36.20 -21.97
N ASP A 418 5.32 -35.38 -22.36
CA ASP A 418 5.54 -34.03 -22.86
C ASP A 418 5.83 -33.06 -21.74
N THR A 419 5.48 -33.40 -20.49
CA THR A 419 5.67 -32.57 -19.32
C THR A 419 6.92 -32.93 -18.51
N ALA A 420 7.60 -34.04 -18.83
CA ALA A 420 8.77 -34.51 -18.10
C ALA A 420 10.02 -33.73 -18.48
N GLY A 421 10.38 -32.75 -17.66
CA GLY A 421 11.66 -32.02 -17.75
C GLY A 421 11.75 -30.99 -18.88
N LYS A 422 10.67 -30.74 -19.60
CA LYS A 422 10.57 -29.66 -20.62
C LYS A 422 9.40 -28.74 -20.28
N GLY A 423 9.50 -27.48 -20.65
CA GLY A 423 8.36 -26.57 -20.65
C GLY A 423 7.27 -27.09 -21.62
N SER A 424 6.07 -26.55 -21.49
CA SER A 424 5.01 -26.82 -22.49
C SER A 424 5.32 -26.12 -23.81
N ASP A 425 4.67 -26.55 -24.90
CA ASP A 425 4.82 -25.91 -26.22
C ASP A 425 4.62 -24.40 -26.19
N ILE A 426 3.70 -23.93 -25.31
CA ILE A 426 3.43 -22.49 -25.14
C ILE A 426 4.50 -21.78 -24.31
N SER A 427 5.19 -22.47 -23.39
CA SER A 427 6.27 -21.87 -22.61
C SER A 427 7.60 -21.81 -23.37
N MET A 428 7.67 -22.40 -24.56
CA MET A 428 8.84 -22.34 -25.45
C MET A 428 8.66 -21.34 -26.60
N LEU A 429 7.48 -20.78 -26.79
CA LEU A 429 7.18 -19.67 -27.69
C LEU A 429 7.39 -18.33 -26.99
#